data_4728bc4610519183a9a6168167cc72ea
#
_entry.id   4728bc4610519183a9a6168167cc72ea
#
_cell.length_a   1.000
_cell.length_b   1.000
_cell.length_c   1.000
_cell.angle_alpha   90.00
_cell.angle_beta   90.00
_cell.angle_gamma   90.00
#
_symmetry.space_group_name_H-M   'P 1'
#
loop_
_entity.id
_entity.type
_entity.pdbx_description
1 polymer ?
#
loop_
_entity_poly.entity_id
_entity_poly.type
_entity_poly.pdbx_seq_one_letter_code
_entity_poly.pdbx_strand_id
1 'polypeptide(L)'
;EGRFWNLSLLPAQWSPGAIDAPDPPVDVAAVNPWMLRMAGEVADGVHVHPLNTPTYLRETVLPNVAEGAASAGRSRSDLQLLVPCFTAVGDDGAEQERWRELARVQVAFYGSTPNYGFVFDQIGFEGTTARIRERQKAGDLAGMAAVISDDILEHFVVTATWDDLAERLAARYDGIADRVVAYFAGAAWTADPASLQRWQPVAADVRGRA
;
A
#
# COMPACT_ATOMS: atom_id res chain seq x y z
N GLU A 1 -32.66 2.77 -14.54
CA GLU A 1 -33.24 2.72 -13.18
C GLU A 1 -32.53 1.69 -12.34
N GLY A 2 -31.93 2.12 -11.24
CA GLY A 2 -31.21 1.24 -10.33
C GLY A 2 -31.94 1.11 -8.99
N ARG A 3 -31.55 0.11 -8.20
CA ARG A 3 -32.11 -0.12 -6.86
C ARG A 3 -31.91 1.06 -5.91
N PHE A 4 -30.80 1.77 -6.01
CA PHE A 4 -30.39 2.83 -5.10
C PHE A 4 -30.38 4.21 -5.75
N TRP A 5 -30.16 4.27 -7.08
CA TRP A 5 -30.00 5.52 -7.83
C TRP A 5 -30.71 5.44 -9.17
N ASN A 6 -31.32 6.55 -9.56
CA ASN A 6 -31.91 6.72 -10.88
C ASN A 6 -31.13 7.79 -11.62
N LEU A 7 -30.64 7.47 -12.82
CA LEU A 7 -30.04 8.40 -13.75
C LEU A 7 -31.03 8.65 -14.87
N SER A 8 -31.50 9.88 -15.00
CA SER A 8 -32.53 10.25 -15.97
C SER A 8 -32.02 11.11 -17.11
N LEU A 9 -30.76 11.57 -17.04
CA LEU A 9 -30.18 12.42 -18.06
C LEU A 9 -28.77 11.92 -18.47
N LEU A 10 -28.68 11.46 -19.72
CA LEU A 10 -27.42 11.17 -20.39
C LEU A 10 -27.52 11.78 -21.81
N PRO A 11 -27.14 13.06 -22.00
CA PRO A 11 -27.18 13.70 -23.29
C PRO A 11 -26.25 12.98 -24.31
N ALA A 12 -26.72 12.79 -25.54
CA ALA A 12 -25.98 12.09 -26.57
C ALA A 12 -24.58 12.71 -26.83
N GLN A 13 -24.46 14.03 -26.69
CA GLN A 13 -23.17 14.74 -26.83
C GLN A 13 -22.15 14.40 -25.74
N TRP A 14 -22.56 13.81 -24.63
CA TRP A 14 -21.70 13.38 -23.51
C TRP A 14 -21.47 11.86 -23.52
N SER A 15 -22.11 11.17 -24.46
CA SER A 15 -21.91 9.75 -24.66
C SER A 15 -21.08 9.54 -25.92
N PRO A 16 -19.76 9.34 -25.79
CA PRO A 16 -18.87 9.24 -26.96
C PRO A 16 -19.14 7.97 -27.82
N GLY A 17 -20.02 7.11 -27.37
CA GLY A 17 -20.23 5.79 -27.99
C GLY A 17 -19.16 4.78 -27.66
N ALA A 18 -19.20 3.65 -28.32
CA ALA A 18 -18.18 2.62 -28.16
C ALA A 18 -16.82 3.11 -28.69
N ILE A 19 -15.78 2.86 -27.94
CA ILE A 19 -14.40 3.13 -28.33
C ILE A 19 -13.72 1.80 -28.72
N ASP A 20 -12.81 1.85 -29.66
CA ASP A 20 -12.00 0.69 -30.06
C ASP A 20 -10.78 0.56 -29.12
N ALA A 21 -11.07 0.28 -27.86
CA ALA A 21 -10.10 0.05 -26.81
C ALA A 21 -10.71 -0.90 -25.74
N PRO A 22 -9.90 -1.69 -25.04
CA PRO A 22 -10.38 -2.50 -23.93
C PRO A 22 -10.96 -1.60 -22.82
N ASP A 23 -11.92 -2.14 -22.08
CA ASP A 23 -12.46 -1.45 -20.90
C ASP A 23 -11.33 -1.12 -19.90
N PRO A 24 -11.33 0.08 -19.30
CA PRO A 24 -10.34 0.42 -18.29
C PRO A 24 -10.53 -0.46 -17.05
N PRO A 25 -9.44 -1.01 -16.48
CA PRO A 25 -9.52 -1.78 -15.26
C PRO A 25 -10.00 -0.92 -14.09
N VAL A 26 -10.78 -1.52 -13.20
CA VAL A 26 -11.30 -0.87 -11.98
C VAL A 26 -10.66 -1.51 -10.77
N ASP A 27 -9.79 -0.76 -10.11
CA ASP A 27 -9.16 -1.19 -8.87
C ASP A 27 -9.93 -0.69 -7.65
N VAL A 28 -9.93 -1.47 -6.57
CA VAL A 28 -10.60 -1.13 -5.31
C VAL A 28 -9.60 -1.08 -4.17
N ALA A 29 -9.65 0.00 -3.37
CA ALA A 29 -8.89 0.07 -2.13
C ALA A 29 -9.60 -0.76 -1.04
N ALA A 30 -8.90 -1.71 -0.44
CA ALA A 30 -9.45 -2.59 0.57
C ALA A 30 -8.46 -2.86 1.71
N VAL A 31 -8.97 -2.98 2.95
CA VAL A 31 -8.16 -3.21 4.16
C VAL A 31 -8.66 -4.41 4.96
N ASN A 32 -9.96 -4.42 5.30
CA ASN A 32 -10.50 -5.48 6.14
C ASN A 32 -10.94 -6.71 5.33
N PRO A 33 -11.08 -7.89 5.96
CA PRO A 33 -11.40 -9.14 5.27
C PRO A 33 -12.64 -9.06 4.39
N TRP A 34 -13.70 -8.38 4.83
CA TRP A 34 -14.93 -8.28 4.04
C TRP A 34 -14.70 -7.49 2.73
N MET A 35 -14.02 -6.34 2.82
CA MET A 35 -13.72 -5.53 1.64
C MET A 35 -12.73 -6.23 0.70
N LEU A 36 -11.77 -6.97 1.25
CA LEU A 36 -10.82 -7.75 0.46
C LEU A 36 -11.52 -8.86 -0.32
N ARG A 37 -12.47 -9.57 0.30
CA ARG A 37 -13.29 -10.58 -0.42
C ARG A 37 -14.14 -9.92 -1.50
N MET A 38 -14.86 -8.84 -1.18
CA MET A 38 -15.64 -8.10 -2.17
C MET A 38 -14.78 -7.65 -3.36
N ALA A 39 -13.59 -7.10 -3.09
CA ALA A 39 -12.67 -6.72 -4.16
C ALA A 39 -12.25 -7.94 -5.01
N GLY A 40 -11.99 -9.08 -4.38
CA GLY A 40 -11.73 -10.35 -5.07
C GLY A 40 -12.86 -10.78 -6.02
N GLU A 41 -14.11 -10.57 -5.62
CA GLU A 41 -15.29 -10.92 -6.43
C GLU A 41 -15.40 -10.05 -7.68
N VAL A 42 -15.19 -8.73 -7.59
CA VAL A 42 -15.66 -7.79 -8.62
C VAL A 42 -14.61 -6.87 -9.20
N ALA A 43 -13.44 -6.68 -8.57
CA ALA A 43 -12.44 -5.74 -9.01
C ALA A 43 -11.44 -6.37 -9.99
N ASP A 44 -10.74 -5.54 -10.76
CA ASP A 44 -9.61 -5.93 -11.60
C ASP A 44 -8.29 -5.87 -10.82
N GLY A 45 -8.25 -5.06 -9.76
CA GLY A 45 -7.11 -4.98 -8.87
C GLY A 45 -7.47 -4.51 -7.48
N VAL A 46 -6.53 -4.70 -6.56
CA VAL A 46 -6.64 -4.27 -5.16
C VAL A 46 -5.51 -3.32 -4.83
N HIS A 47 -5.85 -2.09 -4.47
CA HIS A 47 -4.92 -1.16 -3.84
C HIS A 47 -4.85 -1.45 -2.35
N VAL A 48 -3.73 -1.99 -1.91
CA VAL A 48 -3.46 -2.22 -0.49
C VAL A 48 -3.17 -0.90 0.20
N HIS A 49 -3.60 -0.78 1.44
CA HIS A 49 -3.32 0.40 2.25
C HIS A 49 -1.82 0.53 2.56
N PRO A 50 -1.24 1.75 2.62
CA PRO A 50 0.18 1.96 2.95
C PRO A 50 0.61 1.39 4.31
N LEU A 51 -0.30 1.34 5.29
CA LEU A 51 -0.06 0.64 6.55
C LEU A 51 -0.19 -0.87 6.32
N ASN A 52 0.86 -1.49 5.81
CA ASN A 52 0.91 -2.91 5.54
C ASN A 52 2.25 -3.52 5.96
N THR A 53 2.22 -4.80 6.28
CA THR A 53 3.38 -5.63 6.58
C THR A 53 3.35 -6.90 5.75
N PRO A 54 4.47 -7.60 5.54
CA PRO A 54 4.47 -8.91 4.88
C PRO A 54 3.54 -9.92 5.54
N THR A 55 3.43 -9.89 6.88
CA THR A 55 2.51 -10.74 7.65
C THR A 55 1.06 -10.44 7.28
N TYR A 56 0.65 -9.17 7.34
CA TYR A 56 -0.70 -8.77 6.95
C TYR A 56 -1.02 -9.14 5.50
N LEU A 57 -0.07 -8.96 4.58
CA LEU A 57 -0.27 -9.32 3.18
C LEU A 57 -0.50 -10.82 3.00
N ARG A 58 0.32 -11.67 3.63
CA ARG A 58 0.22 -13.12 3.50
C ARG A 58 -0.95 -13.72 4.27
N GLU A 59 -1.23 -13.23 5.47
CA GLU A 59 -2.21 -13.85 6.36
C GLU A 59 -3.62 -13.27 6.24
N THR A 60 -3.75 -12.04 5.72
CA THR A 60 -5.05 -11.37 5.59
C THR A 60 -5.39 -11.03 4.14
N VAL A 61 -4.51 -10.32 3.43
CA VAL A 61 -4.86 -9.80 2.10
C VAL A 61 -5.00 -10.93 1.10
N LEU A 62 -3.95 -11.72 0.89
CA LEU A 62 -3.95 -12.77 -0.12
C LEU A 62 -5.06 -13.81 0.08
N PRO A 63 -5.30 -14.37 1.29
CA PRO A 63 -6.35 -15.36 1.48
C PRO A 63 -7.75 -14.81 1.21
N ASN A 64 -8.04 -13.59 1.69
CA ASN A 64 -9.37 -13.01 1.50
C ASN A 64 -9.65 -12.60 0.06
N VAL A 65 -8.66 -12.06 -0.66
CA VAL A 65 -8.79 -11.77 -2.10
C VAL A 65 -8.99 -13.06 -2.89
N ALA A 66 -8.23 -14.12 -2.58
CA ALA A 66 -8.37 -15.41 -3.23
C ALA A 66 -9.73 -16.07 -2.96
N GLU A 67 -10.25 -16.00 -1.72
CA GLU A 67 -11.57 -16.48 -1.34
C GLU A 67 -12.67 -15.75 -2.14
N GLY A 68 -12.58 -14.40 -2.21
CA GLY A 68 -13.54 -13.61 -2.99
C GLY A 68 -13.50 -13.93 -4.48
N ALA A 69 -12.31 -14.03 -5.07
CA ALA A 69 -12.14 -14.40 -6.47
C ALA A 69 -12.76 -15.79 -6.75
N ALA A 70 -12.46 -16.78 -5.92
CA ALA A 70 -12.99 -18.13 -6.05
C ALA A 70 -14.52 -18.18 -5.96
N SER A 71 -15.15 -17.37 -5.09
CA SER A 71 -16.60 -17.29 -4.95
C SER A 71 -17.28 -16.77 -6.22
N ALA A 72 -16.59 -15.98 -7.01
CA ALA A 72 -17.03 -15.44 -8.30
C ALA A 72 -16.57 -16.29 -9.51
N GLY A 73 -15.98 -17.47 -9.28
CA GLY A 73 -15.46 -18.33 -10.33
C GLY A 73 -14.18 -17.77 -11.00
N ARG A 74 -13.47 -16.88 -10.32
CA ARG A 74 -12.24 -16.25 -10.77
C ARG A 74 -11.01 -16.85 -10.05
N SER A 75 -9.83 -16.59 -10.58
CA SER A 75 -8.57 -16.91 -9.94
C SER A 75 -7.96 -15.65 -9.28
N ARG A 76 -7.11 -15.83 -8.25
CA ARG A 76 -6.29 -14.74 -7.70
C ARG A 76 -5.42 -14.08 -8.79
N SER A 77 -4.98 -14.86 -9.78
CA SER A 77 -4.18 -14.35 -10.90
C SER A 77 -4.94 -13.44 -11.87
N ASP A 78 -6.25 -13.36 -11.76
CA ASP A 78 -7.08 -12.45 -12.58
C ASP A 78 -7.11 -11.03 -12.01
N LEU A 79 -6.54 -10.83 -10.81
CA LEU A 79 -6.47 -9.54 -10.14
C LEU A 79 -5.03 -9.06 -9.99
N GLN A 80 -4.84 -7.76 -10.03
CA GLN A 80 -3.55 -7.14 -9.68
C GLN A 80 -3.55 -6.70 -8.21
N LEU A 81 -2.51 -7.03 -7.47
CA LEU A 81 -2.29 -6.55 -6.12
C LEU A 81 -1.23 -5.44 -6.14
N LEU A 82 -1.67 -4.21 -5.89
CA LEU A 82 -0.81 -3.02 -5.87
C LEU A 82 -0.47 -2.69 -4.41
N VAL A 83 0.80 -2.83 -4.04
CA VAL A 83 1.26 -2.69 -2.66
C VAL A 83 2.15 -1.46 -2.51
N PRO A 84 1.70 -0.42 -1.80
CA PRO A 84 2.57 0.69 -1.40
C PRO A 84 3.63 0.24 -0.41
N CYS A 85 4.85 0.71 -0.60
CA CYS A 85 5.99 0.43 0.26
C CYS A 85 6.63 1.72 0.74
N PHE A 86 6.78 1.90 2.03
CA PHE A 86 7.65 2.93 2.58
C PHE A 86 9.10 2.56 2.30
N THR A 87 9.76 3.35 1.47
CA THR A 87 11.17 3.14 1.10
C THR A 87 12.04 4.21 1.76
N ALA A 88 12.97 3.80 2.62
CA ALA A 88 13.98 4.65 3.20
C ALA A 88 15.31 4.40 2.46
N VAL A 89 15.46 5.01 1.27
CA VAL A 89 16.61 4.82 0.40
C VAL A 89 17.53 6.03 0.42
N GLY A 90 18.82 5.77 0.47
CA GLY A 90 19.84 6.81 0.45
C GLY A 90 21.24 6.26 0.29
N ASP A 91 22.19 7.14 -0.07
CA ASP A 91 23.60 6.77 -0.22
C ASP A 91 24.29 6.56 1.13
N ASP A 92 23.75 7.19 2.17
CA ASP A 92 24.26 7.08 3.54
C ASP A 92 23.14 6.91 4.57
N GLY A 93 23.54 6.62 5.82
CA GLY A 93 22.62 6.41 6.93
C GLY A 93 21.81 7.66 7.30
N ALA A 94 22.33 8.86 7.07
CA ALA A 94 21.61 10.10 7.40
C ALA A 94 20.45 10.35 6.44
N GLU A 95 20.67 10.07 5.15
CA GLU A 95 19.61 10.14 4.15
C GLU A 95 18.53 9.08 4.40
N GLN A 96 18.94 7.85 4.68
CA GLN A 96 18.03 6.76 5.03
C GLN A 96 17.21 7.10 6.28
N GLU A 97 17.83 7.63 7.32
CA GLU A 97 17.16 8.00 8.57
C GLU A 97 16.12 9.10 8.36
N ARG A 98 16.39 10.09 7.52
CA ARG A 98 15.40 11.11 7.15
C ARG A 98 14.09 10.49 6.59
N TRP A 99 14.22 9.50 5.71
CA TRP A 99 13.06 8.81 5.15
C TRP A 99 12.39 7.88 6.16
N ARG A 100 13.17 7.25 7.04
CA ARG A 100 12.65 6.44 8.16
C ARG A 100 11.78 7.27 9.08
N GLU A 101 12.23 8.47 9.44
CA GLU A 101 11.46 9.39 10.29
C GLU A 101 10.15 9.86 9.61
N LEU A 102 10.18 10.14 8.32
CA LEU A 102 8.94 10.42 7.57
C LEU A 102 8.00 9.21 7.56
N ALA A 103 8.52 8.01 7.38
CA ALA A 103 7.73 6.80 7.44
C ALA A 103 7.13 6.58 8.85
N ARG A 104 7.91 6.83 9.92
CA ARG A 104 7.45 6.77 11.32
C ARG A 104 6.23 7.65 11.55
N VAL A 105 6.27 8.88 11.08
CA VAL A 105 5.13 9.82 11.16
C VAL A 105 3.92 9.27 10.39
N GLN A 106 4.12 8.73 9.19
CA GLN A 106 3.02 8.17 8.39
C GLN A 106 2.44 6.90 9.01
N VAL A 107 3.27 6.00 9.52
CA VAL A 107 2.83 4.79 10.24
C VAL A 107 2.02 5.18 11.47
N ALA A 108 2.46 6.16 12.26
CA ALA A 108 1.71 6.67 13.39
C ALA A 108 0.38 7.31 12.97
N PHE A 109 0.38 8.12 11.91
CA PHE A 109 -0.83 8.75 11.39
C PHE A 109 -1.87 7.71 10.97
N TYR A 110 -1.51 6.77 10.11
CA TYR A 110 -2.41 5.70 9.67
C TYR A 110 -2.79 4.76 10.82
N GLY A 111 -1.82 4.43 11.68
CA GLY A 111 -2.00 3.58 12.85
C GLY A 111 -2.93 4.17 13.92
N SER A 112 -3.26 5.46 13.85
CA SER A 112 -4.28 6.08 14.72
C SER A 112 -5.71 5.68 14.36
N THR A 113 -5.93 5.06 13.21
CA THR A 113 -7.24 4.61 12.76
C THR A 113 -7.61 3.29 13.47
N PRO A 114 -8.70 3.23 14.25
CA PRO A 114 -9.03 2.04 15.04
C PRO A 114 -9.14 0.75 14.24
N ASN A 115 -9.69 0.85 13.03
CA ASN A 115 -9.90 -0.29 12.14
C ASN A 115 -8.62 -0.87 11.55
N TYR A 116 -7.46 -0.25 11.79
CA TYR A 116 -6.15 -0.72 11.32
C TYR A 116 -5.28 -1.29 12.45
N GLY A 117 -5.78 -1.27 13.70
CA GLY A 117 -5.02 -1.74 14.89
C GLY A 117 -4.55 -3.18 14.76
N PHE A 118 -5.36 -4.03 14.16
CA PHE A 118 -5.03 -5.44 13.95
C PHE A 118 -3.73 -5.68 13.15
N VAL A 119 -3.29 -4.71 12.33
CA VAL A 119 -2.03 -4.82 11.58
C VAL A 119 -0.83 -4.81 12.53
N PHE A 120 -0.90 -4.04 13.63
CA PHE A 120 0.12 -4.07 14.68
C PHE A 120 -0.01 -5.35 15.54
N ASP A 121 -1.23 -5.75 15.84
CA ASP A 121 -1.50 -6.93 16.67
C ASP A 121 -0.93 -8.21 15.99
N GLN A 122 -1.06 -8.33 14.68
CA GLN A 122 -0.53 -9.46 13.89
C GLN A 122 1.00 -9.59 13.94
N ILE A 123 1.72 -8.53 14.26
CA ILE A 123 3.17 -8.52 14.37
C ILE A 123 3.66 -8.46 15.83
N GLY A 124 2.76 -8.69 16.79
CA GLY A 124 3.08 -8.78 18.23
C GLY A 124 3.19 -7.45 18.96
N PHE A 125 2.61 -6.36 18.38
CA PHE A 125 2.61 -5.03 18.99
C PHE A 125 1.20 -4.57 19.36
N GLU A 126 0.49 -5.38 20.11
CA GLU A 126 -0.88 -5.13 20.55
C GLU A 126 -1.00 -3.81 21.31
N GLY A 127 -2.14 -3.16 21.13
CA GLY A 127 -2.43 -1.88 21.80
C GLY A 127 -1.69 -0.67 21.24
N THR A 128 -0.88 -0.80 20.20
CA THR A 128 -0.16 0.33 19.56
C THR A 128 -1.11 1.42 19.10
N THR A 129 -2.20 1.05 18.42
CA THR A 129 -3.24 2.02 17.99
C THR A 129 -3.83 2.80 19.18
N ALA A 130 -4.08 2.13 20.31
CA ALA A 130 -4.61 2.81 21.50
C ALA A 130 -3.62 3.86 22.05
N ARG A 131 -2.34 3.52 22.14
CA ARG A 131 -1.27 4.45 22.58
C ARG A 131 -1.14 5.65 21.64
N ILE A 132 -1.17 5.43 20.31
CA ILE A 132 -1.14 6.51 19.33
C ILE A 132 -2.34 7.44 19.51
N ARG A 133 -3.54 6.89 19.67
CA ARG A 133 -4.77 7.67 19.85
C ARG A 133 -4.80 8.48 21.13
N GLU A 134 -4.18 7.98 22.20
CA GLU A 134 -4.02 8.74 23.45
C GLU A 134 -3.21 10.01 23.20
N ARG A 135 -2.07 9.91 22.48
CA ARG A 135 -1.25 11.05 22.08
C ARG A 135 -1.99 12.00 21.14
N GLN A 136 -2.71 11.44 20.17
CA GLN A 136 -3.53 12.22 19.24
C GLN A 136 -4.59 13.08 19.97
N LYS A 137 -5.30 12.50 20.95
CA LYS A 137 -6.29 13.21 21.76
C LYS A 137 -5.67 14.33 22.61
N ALA A 138 -4.42 14.16 23.02
CA ALA A 138 -3.66 15.18 23.74
C ALA A 138 -3.06 16.26 22.82
N GLY A 139 -3.21 16.15 21.49
CA GLY A 139 -2.58 17.05 20.52
C GLY A 139 -1.06 16.85 20.39
N ASP A 140 -0.52 15.76 20.93
CA ASP A 140 0.90 15.44 20.96
C ASP A 140 1.30 14.67 19.69
N LEU A 141 1.52 15.39 18.58
CA LEU A 141 1.91 14.79 17.29
C LEU A 141 3.29 14.13 17.35
N ALA A 142 4.23 14.74 18.08
CA ALA A 142 5.55 14.15 18.26
C ALA A 142 5.48 12.87 19.09
N GLY A 143 4.64 12.86 20.14
CA GLY A 143 4.38 11.68 20.93
C GLY A 143 3.69 10.57 20.15
N MET A 144 2.82 10.90 19.16
CA MET A 144 2.26 9.89 18.27
C MET A 144 3.36 9.14 17.50
N ALA A 145 4.28 9.87 16.89
CA ALA A 145 5.40 9.28 16.17
C ALA A 145 6.30 8.44 17.10
N ALA A 146 6.57 8.94 18.31
CA ALA A 146 7.39 8.25 19.31
C ALA A 146 6.80 6.91 19.80
N VAL A 147 5.52 6.65 19.63
CA VAL A 147 4.92 5.33 19.89
C VAL A 147 5.44 4.26 18.92
N ILE A 148 5.82 4.65 17.72
CA ILE A 148 6.39 3.75 16.72
C ILE A 148 7.89 3.61 16.98
N SER A 149 8.27 2.61 17.75
CA SER A 149 9.69 2.27 17.98
C SER A 149 10.37 1.79 16.69
N ASP A 150 11.69 1.67 16.71
CA ASP A 150 12.44 1.10 15.58
C ASP A 150 12.01 -0.33 15.29
N ASP A 151 11.77 -1.15 16.32
CA ASP A 151 11.28 -2.52 16.15
C ASP A 151 9.94 -2.57 15.42
N ILE A 152 9.00 -1.66 15.73
CA ILE A 152 7.74 -1.56 15.00
C ILE A 152 7.99 -1.08 13.57
N LEU A 153 8.82 -0.05 13.40
CA LEU A 153 9.04 0.58 12.09
C LEU A 153 9.65 -0.38 11.06
N GLU A 154 10.55 -1.28 11.47
CA GLU A 154 11.18 -2.28 10.61
C GLU A 154 10.16 -3.17 9.87
N HIS A 155 8.99 -3.42 10.46
CA HIS A 155 7.94 -4.18 9.81
C HIS A 155 7.29 -3.43 8.63
N PHE A 156 7.37 -2.10 8.60
CA PHE A 156 6.67 -1.25 7.62
C PHE A 156 7.59 -0.67 6.56
N VAL A 157 8.88 -0.51 6.83
CA VAL A 157 9.82 0.22 5.97
C VAL A 157 10.83 -0.73 5.32
N VAL A 158 11.18 -0.45 4.09
CA VAL A 158 12.37 -1.01 3.43
C VAL A 158 13.48 0.02 3.47
N THR A 159 14.50 -0.22 4.29
CA THR A 159 15.70 0.60 4.38
C THR A 159 16.80 -0.01 3.52
N ALA A 160 17.38 0.76 2.60
CA ALA A 160 18.37 0.26 1.65
C ALA A 160 19.29 1.38 1.12
N THR A 161 20.46 0.99 0.61
CA THR A 161 21.17 1.80 -0.38
C THR A 161 20.44 1.69 -1.73
N TRP A 162 20.78 2.58 -2.67
CA TRP A 162 20.21 2.48 -4.02
C TRP A 162 20.59 1.18 -4.73
N ASP A 163 21.79 0.65 -4.46
CA ASP A 163 22.28 -0.58 -5.08
C ASP A 163 21.55 -1.82 -4.54
N ASP A 164 21.16 -1.81 -3.25
CA ASP A 164 20.50 -2.96 -2.60
C ASP A 164 18.95 -2.91 -2.72
N LEU A 165 18.38 -1.76 -3.09
CA LEU A 165 16.94 -1.54 -2.98
C LEU A 165 16.12 -2.54 -3.79
N ALA A 166 16.53 -2.84 -5.01
CA ALA A 166 15.81 -3.78 -5.89
C ALA A 166 15.76 -5.19 -5.28
N GLU A 167 16.87 -5.67 -4.74
CA GLU A 167 16.96 -6.97 -4.08
C GLU A 167 16.06 -7.03 -2.84
N ARG A 168 16.11 -5.99 -2.00
CA ARG A 168 15.27 -5.92 -0.79
C ARG A 168 13.79 -5.83 -1.09
N LEU A 169 13.40 -5.10 -2.14
CA LEU A 169 12.00 -5.06 -2.59
C LEU A 169 11.55 -6.42 -3.11
N ALA A 170 12.36 -7.07 -3.94
CA ALA A 170 12.05 -8.41 -4.42
C ALA A 170 11.94 -9.40 -3.25
N ALA A 171 12.91 -9.46 -2.36
CA ALA A 171 12.88 -10.36 -1.19
C ALA A 171 11.65 -10.16 -0.29
N ARG A 172 11.15 -8.91 -0.19
CA ARG A 172 9.99 -8.59 0.64
C ARG A 172 8.65 -8.95 -0.01
N TYR A 173 8.53 -8.78 -1.34
CA TYR A 173 7.24 -8.81 -2.03
C TYR A 173 7.09 -9.93 -3.07
N ASP A 174 8.13 -10.73 -3.32
CA ASP A 174 8.07 -11.88 -4.21
C ASP A 174 6.96 -12.86 -3.79
N GLY A 175 6.15 -13.28 -4.76
CA GLY A 175 4.98 -14.13 -4.54
C GLY A 175 3.83 -13.43 -3.78
N ILE A 176 3.91 -12.11 -3.52
CA ILE A 176 2.88 -11.35 -2.80
C ILE A 176 2.25 -10.30 -3.71
N ALA A 177 3.06 -9.36 -4.21
CA ALA A 177 2.60 -8.20 -4.95
C ALA A 177 2.82 -8.36 -6.45
N ASP A 178 1.83 -7.99 -7.24
CA ASP A 178 1.97 -7.88 -8.70
C ASP A 178 2.61 -6.54 -9.08
N ARG A 179 2.45 -5.53 -8.21
CA ARG A 179 3.05 -4.21 -8.39
C ARG A 179 3.41 -3.58 -7.05
N VAL A 180 4.64 -3.13 -6.90
CA VAL A 180 5.10 -2.34 -5.75
C VAL A 180 5.12 -0.86 -6.12
N VAL A 181 4.58 -0.01 -5.22
CA VAL A 181 4.56 1.44 -5.37
C VAL A 181 5.46 2.06 -4.30
N ALA A 182 6.57 2.65 -4.70
CA ALA A 182 7.47 3.36 -3.78
C ALA A 182 6.78 4.63 -3.25
N TYR A 183 6.40 4.61 -1.96
CA TYR A 183 5.50 5.62 -1.38
C TYR A 183 6.07 7.04 -1.42
N PHE A 184 7.37 7.19 -1.17
CA PHE A 184 8.02 8.51 -1.13
C PHE A 184 8.68 8.94 -2.44
N ALA A 185 8.62 8.13 -3.50
CA ALA A 185 9.28 8.47 -4.77
C ALA A 185 8.82 9.81 -5.34
N GLY A 186 7.52 10.12 -5.24
CA GLY A 186 6.98 11.41 -5.68
C GLY A 186 7.49 12.60 -4.86
N ALA A 187 7.60 12.44 -3.53
CA ALA A 187 8.16 13.47 -2.65
C ALA A 187 9.66 13.68 -2.91
N ALA A 188 10.42 12.60 -3.11
CA ALA A 188 11.82 12.64 -3.47
C ALA A 188 12.03 13.37 -4.81
N TRP A 189 11.23 13.04 -5.82
CA TRP A 189 11.26 13.69 -7.13
C TRP A 189 10.92 15.20 -7.05
N THR A 190 9.94 15.57 -6.23
CA THR A 190 9.57 16.98 -6.04
C THR A 190 10.71 17.77 -5.37
N ALA A 191 11.41 17.14 -4.43
CA ALA A 191 12.55 17.75 -3.75
C ALA A 191 13.80 17.81 -4.63
N ASP A 192 14.05 16.76 -5.39
CA ASP A 192 15.16 16.63 -6.35
C ASP A 192 14.70 15.87 -7.61
N PRO A 193 14.42 16.58 -8.72
CA PRO A 193 14.01 15.94 -9.97
C PRO A 193 15.02 14.92 -10.52
N ALA A 194 16.29 15.02 -10.18
CA ALA A 194 17.31 14.06 -10.60
C ALA A 194 17.13 12.69 -9.95
N SER A 195 16.45 12.62 -8.81
CA SER A 195 16.16 11.35 -8.13
C SER A 195 15.38 10.36 -9.00
N LEU A 196 14.55 10.83 -9.94
CA LEU A 196 13.83 9.97 -10.87
C LEU A 196 14.76 9.07 -11.69
N GLN A 197 15.94 9.58 -12.07
CA GLN A 197 16.92 8.80 -12.82
C GLN A 197 17.48 7.63 -12.02
N ARG A 198 17.49 7.74 -10.69
CA ARG A 198 17.91 6.67 -9.78
C ARG A 198 16.85 5.58 -9.60
N TRP A 199 15.56 5.93 -9.71
CA TRP A 199 14.45 4.97 -9.65
C TRP A 199 14.34 4.09 -10.89
N GLN A 200 14.76 4.57 -12.06
CA GLN A 200 14.66 3.83 -13.31
C GLN A 200 15.42 2.49 -13.28
N PRO A 201 16.71 2.42 -12.90
CA PRO A 201 17.44 1.16 -12.81
C PRO A 201 16.85 0.23 -11.73
N VAL A 202 16.41 0.76 -10.58
CA VAL A 202 15.73 -0.04 -9.54
C VAL A 202 14.49 -0.70 -10.10
N ALA A 203 13.63 0.05 -10.80
CA ALA A 203 12.42 -0.50 -11.39
C ALA A 203 12.70 -1.52 -12.52
N ALA A 204 13.79 -1.36 -13.25
CA ALA A 204 14.21 -2.31 -14.27
C ALA A 204 14.71 -3.62 -13.63
N ASP A 205 15.53 -3.53 -12.59
CA ASP A 205 16.08 -4.68 -11.88
C ASP A 205 14.99 -5.49 -11.15
N VAL A 206 14.06 -4.82 -10.45
CA VAL A 206 12.91 -5.51 -9.82
C VAL A 206 12.11 -6.29 -10.87
N ARG A 207 11.83 -5.71 -12.05
CA ARG A 207 11.13 -6.42 -13.13
C ARG A 207 11.90 -7.59 -13.72
N GLY A 208 13.22 -7.52 -13.71
CA GLY A 208 14.07 -8.61 -14.18
C GLY A 208 14.22 -9.79 -13.22
N ARG A 209 13.77 -9.62 -11.96
CA ARG A 209 13.79 -10.63 -10.90
C ARG A 209 12.45 -11.36 -10.72
N ALA A 210 11.36 -10.83 -11.31
CA ALA A 210 10.00 -11.34 -11.18
C ALA A 210 9.71 -12.52 -12.14
#